data_ccd88bfaef98aee4b44ac97c2cf022ed
#
_entry.id   ccd88bfaef98aee4b44ac97c2cf022ed
#
_cell.length_a   1.000
_cell.length_b   1.000
_cell.length_c   1.000
_cell.angle_alpha   90.00
_cell.angle_beta   90.00
_cell.angle_gamma   90.00
#
_symmetry.space_group_name_H-M   'P 1'
#
loop_
_entity.id
_entity.type
_entity.pdbx_description
1 polymer ?
#
loop_
_entity_poly.entity_id
_entity_poly.type
_entity_poly.pdbx_seq_one_letter_code
_entity_poly.pdbx_strand_id
1 'polypeptide(L)'
;MIDMQQKNLPSNSTDHFFLYLIVSITGAAVMMIELMGTRIIGPFYGVSLFVWSSLISVTLFALAVGYYVGGVLADKQGFIRLSHVIFFAAIFTGVIPTISGDILSATNPMGLRAGAFVSAFILFSPSLILLGMAGPFVIKMATARLDDVGFAVGSIYAVSTLGSVFGTLLLGFYLLPLAGIRLIILSISLVLLLLSWLLVMYESRQTKVAVQPALWILSSLAVLSVLVGMHLFHQQRTVKGYRVLSDVESHYGWVRVIDQPDERVRWLLSDSSTIGAESLDTGNGLLSYQHIVGLLPRFLPDAKNALLIGLGSGHLVGVFDRQGVSTDSIEIDPEVARVASKYFDFKSTGDLIIGDARFQVTQLDKQYDMIIHDCFTGGTEPIHLLSLEMIQTLKSLLKDNGVLALNMIGFLEGADAIAVKTVVHTLDAVFPFRRAFVSNPGENFNDIVFLVSDSPVELPINANNKYLQKELAKKEIDIETKNTFVVTDNYNPLESLQVAKAEHYRELLMKRLGKDILLR
;
A
#
# COMPACT_ATOMS: atom_id res chain seq x y z
N MET A 1 -28.05 54.15 33.55
CA MET A 1 -28.21 54.40 32.12
C MET A 1 -26.84 54.53 31.49
N ILE A 2 -26.30 53.44 31.03
CA ILE A 2 -25.17 53.43 30.10
C ILE A 2 -25.59 52.50 28.99
N ASP A 3 -26.06 53.14 27.93
CA ASP A 3 -26.51 52.51 26.68
C ASP A 3 -25.25 52.07 25.93
N MET A 4 -24.90 50.79 26.07
CA MET A 4 -23.90 50.19 25.18
C MET A 4 -24.60 49.84 23.88
N GLN A 5 -24.57 50.73 22.92
CA GLN A 5 -24.89 50.43 21.51
C GLN A 5 -24.05 49.25 21.05
N GLN A 6 -24.65 48.06 21.07
CA GLN A 6 -24.18 46.91 20.28
C GLN A 6 -24.24 47.31 18.81
N LYS A 7 -23.10 47.65 18.26
CA LYS A 7 -22.93 47.90 16.83
C LYS A 7 -23.28 46.62 16.07
N ASN A 8 -24.52 46.56 15.57
CA ASN A 8 -24.90 45.56 14.55
C ASN A 8 -24.02 45.74 13.32
N LEU A 9 -22.96 44.98 13.23
CA LEU A 9 -22.27 44.79 11.95
C LEU A 9 -23.15 43.90 11.09
N PRO A 10 -23.55 44.33 9.89
CA PRO A 10 -24.28 43.46 8.97
C PRO A 10 -23.36 42.25 8.66
N SER A 11 -23.86 41.01 8.88
CA SER A 11 -23.17 39.83 8.43
C SER A 11 -23.16 39.88 6.88
N ASN A 12 -22.05 40.25 6.33
CA ASN A 12 -21.87 40.22 4.89
C ASN A 12 -21.94 38.77 4.41
N SER A 13 -22.72 38.49 3.37
CA SER A 13 -22.77 37.17 2.72
C SER A 13 -21.39 36.62 2.34
N THR A 14 -20.43 37.50 2.11
CA THR A 14 -19.01 37.22 1.87
C THR A 14 -18.30 36.56 3.08
N ASP A 15 -18.70 36.94 4.31
CA ASP A 15 -18.09 36.35 5.53
C ASP A 15 -18.53 34.90 5.72
N HIS A 16 -19.82 34.60 5.49
CA HIS A 16 -20.33 33.21 5.55
C HIS A 16 -19.71 32.33 4.48
N PHE A 17 -19.58 32.81 3.26
CA PHE A 17 -18.92 32.07 2.18
C PHE A 17 -17.47 31.71 2.52
N PHE A 18 -16.71 32.67 3.08
CA PHE A 18 -15.34 32.44 3.49
C PHE A 18 -15.23 31.40 4.61
N LEU A 19 -16.12 31.44 5.62
CA LEU A 19 -16.19 30.44 6.68
C LEU A 19 -16.50 29.04 6.15
N TYR A 20 -17.44 28.91 5.20
CA TYR A 20 -17.72 27.64 4.54
C TYR A 20 -16.54 27.13 3.72
N LEU A 21 -15.80 28.01 3.04
CA LEU A 21 -14.60 27.63 2.31
C LEU A 21 -13.55 27.03 3.25
N ILE A 22 -13.35 27.63 4.43
CA ILE A 22 -12.39 27.14 5.43
C ILE A 22 -12.73 25.72 5.86
N VAL A 23 -13.98 25.47 6.26
CA VAL A 23 -14.37 24.14 6.75
C VAL A 23 -14.42 23.08 5.65
N SER A 24 -14.74 23.49 4.42
CA SER A 24 -14.66 22.60 3.26
C SER A 24 -13.23 22.16 2.96
N ILE A 25 -12.27 23.10 2.92
CA ILE A 25 -10.86 22.79 2.67
C ILE A 25 -10.27 21.97 3.81
N THR A 26 -10.54 22.34 5.07
CA THR A 26 -10.00 21.59 6.22
C THR A 26 -10.61 20.20 6.33
N GLY A 27 -11.91 20.04 6.05
CA GLY A 27 -12.57 18.74 5.97
C GLY A 27 -11.98 17.86 4.86
N ALA A 28 -11.77 18.42 3.67
CA ALA A 28 -11.10 17.73 2.57
C ALA A 28 -9.69 17.28 2.97
N ALA A 29 -8.90 18.18 3.59
CA ALA A 29 -7.54 17.88 4.02
C ALA A 29 -7.49 16.73 5.03
N VAL A 30 -8.41 16.66 5.99
CA VAL A 30 -8.51 15.56 6.97
C VAL A 30 -8.63 14.22 6.26
N MET A 31 -9.60 14.07 5.38
CA MET A 31 -9.85 12.81 4.68
C MET A 31 -8.71 12.46 3.70
N MET A 32 -8.15 13.46 3.04
CA MET A 32 -7.00 13.23 2.14
C MET A 32 -5.78 12.75 2.92
N ILE A 33 -5.47 13.32 4.09
CA ILE A 33 -4.35 12.89 4.94
C ILE A 33 -4.60 11.47 5.47
N GLU A 34 -5.81 11.12 5.87
CA GLU A 34 -6.17 9.77 6.33
C GLU A 34 -5.93 8.74 5.22
N LEU A 35 -6.45 8.97 4.02
CA LEU A 35 -6.24 8.08 2.88
C LEU A 35 -4.76 7.98 2.48
N MET A 36 -4.01 9.09 2.54
CA MET A 36 -2.57 9.07 2.29
C MET A 36 -1.83 8.24 3.34
N GLY A 37 -2.36 8.13 4.55
CA GLY A 37 -1.80 7.30 5.62
C GLY A 37 -1.60 5.85 5.19
N THR A 38 -2.56 5.25 4.47
CA THR A 38 -2.43 3.87 3.96
C THR A 38 -1.29 3.75 2.95
N ARG A 39 -1.09 4.77 2.13
CA ARG A 39 -0.03 4.81 1.11
C ARG A 39 1.35 5.10 1.69
N ILE A 40 1.43 5.67 2.89
CA ILE A 40 2.72 5.91 3.58
C ILE A 40 3.11 4.72 4.43
N ILE A 41 2.17 4.17 5.20
CA ILE A 41 2.42 3.08 6.15
C ILE A 41 2.35 1.71 5.45
N GLY A 42 1.41 1.54 4.52
CA GLY A 42 1.15 0.27 3.83
C GLY A 42 2.35 -0.32 3.10
N PRO A 43 3.17 0.43 2.37
CA PRO A 43 4.37 -0.11 1.73
C PRO A 43 5.32 -0.81 2.70
N PHE A 44 5.36 -0.40 3.96
CA PHE A 44 6.25 -0.95 4.97
C PHE A 44 5.58 -2.02 5.84
N TYR A 45 4.37 -1.74 6.36
CA TYR A 45 3.65 -2.67 7.26
C TYR A 45 2.69 -3.61 6.54
N GLY A 46 2.53 -3.48 5.22
CA GLY A 46 1.51 -4.19 4.43
C GLY A 46 0.17 -3.45 4.43
N VAL A 47 -0.65 -3.71 3.40
CA VAL A 47 -2.00 -3.15 3.30
C VAL A 47 -2.97 -4.14 3.95
N SER A 48 -3.04 -4.10 5.28
CA SER A 48 -3.81 -5.04 6.10
C SER A 48 -4.95 -4.36 6.85
N LEU A 49 -5.91 -5.14 7.34
CA LEU A 49 -6.97 -4.66 8.22
C LEU A 49 -6.41 -3.95 9.47
N PHE A 50 -5.25 -4.40 9.97
CA PHE A 50 -4.59 -3.77 11.13
C PHE A 50 -4.12 -2.35 10.82
N VAL A 51 -3.56 -2.10 9.64
CA VAL A 51 -3.13 -0.77 9.19
C VAL A 51 -4.34 0.14 9.00
N TRP A 52 -5.40 -0.35 8.33
CA TRP A 52 -6.64 0.40 8.16
C TRP A 52 -7.29 0.76 9.49
N SER A 53 -7.46 -0.22 10.40
CA SER A 53 -8.03 0.01 11.73
C SER A 53 -7.20 1.01 12.55
N SER A 54 -5.87 0.95 12.45
CA SER A 54 -4.98 1.88 13.12
C SER A 54 -5.18 3.32 12.62
N LEU A 55 -5.22 3.53 11.31
CA LEU A 55 -5.40 4.85 10.70
C LEU A 55 -6.76 5.45 11.07
N ILE A 56 -7.85 4.69 10.92
CA ILE A 56 -9.20 5.15 11.27
C ILE A 56 -9.27 5.49 12.77
N SER A 57 -8.74 4.63 13.64
CA SER A 57 -8.76 4.86 15.09
C SER A 57 -7.97 6.11 15.48
N VAL A 58 -6.78 6.30 14.90
CA VAL A 58 -5.94 7.48 15.13
C VAL A 58 -6.62 8.76 14.63
N THR A 59 -7.23 8.71 13.44
CA THR A 59 -7.96 9.85 12.88
C THR A 59 -9.14 10.25 13.77
N LEU A 60 -9.99 9.30 14.16
CA LEU A 60 -11.14 9.57 15.03
C LEU A 60 -10.70 10.10 16.40
N PHE A 61 -9.66 9.52 16.99
CA PHE A 61 -9.09 10.01 18.25
C PHE A 61 -8.55 11.43 18.11
N ALA A 62 -7.76 11.70 17.08
CA ALA A 62 -7.19 13.02 16.82
C ALA A 62 -8.28 14.09 16.61
N LEU A 63 -9.33 13.77 15.86
CA LEU A 63 -10.48 14.67 15.67
C LEU A 63 -11.23 14.92 16.96
N ALA A 64 -11.46 13.89 17.78
CA ALA A 64 -12.13 14.06 19.09
C ALA A 64 -11.35 15.01 20.00
N VAL A 65 -10.02 14.83 20.09
CA VAL A 65 -9.13 15.73 20.83
C VAL A 65 -9.17 17.13 20.22
N GLY A 66 -9.10 17.25 18.89
CA GLY A 66 -9.15 18.50 18.16
C GLY A 66 -10.46 19.28 18.43
N TYR A 67 -11.61 18.62 18.35
CA TYR A 67 -12.91 19.24 18.66
C TYR A 67 -12.99 19.76 20.09
N TYR A 68 -12.54 18.95 21.06
CA TYR A 68 -12.56 19.36 22.46
C TYR A 68 -11.63 20.55 22.72
N VAL A 69 -10.37 20.44 22.33
CA VAL A 69 -9.36 21.49 22.54
C VAL A 69 -9.71 22.75 21.75
N GLY A 70 -10.17 22.57 20.49
CA GLY A 70 -10.62 23.67 19.65
C GLY A 70 -11.78 24.44 20.25
N GLY A 71 -12.78 23.74 20.85
CA GLY A 71 -13.88 24.38 21.57
C GLY A 71 -13.41 25.22 22.76
N VAL A 72 -12.55 24.61 23.59
CA VAL A 72 -11.99 25.33 24.77
C VAL A 72 -11.18 26.56 24.36
N LEU A 73 -10.37 26.46 23.29
CA LEU A 73 -9.54 27.56 22.82
C LEU A 73 -10.35 28.65 22.11
N ALA A 74 -11.36 28.28 21.34
CA ALA A 74 -12.26 29.23 20.68
C ALA A 74 -13.04 30.11 21.68
N ASP A 75 -13.35 29.57 22.87
CA ASP A 75 -14.03 30.34 23.93
C ASP A 75 -13.12 31.27 24.70
N LYS A 76 -11.80 31.00 24.73
CA LYS A 76 -10.81 31.87 25.38
C LYS A 76 -10.45 33.01 24.42
N GLN A 77 -10.96 34.21 24.70
CA GLN A 77 -10.54 35.42 23.96
C GLN A 77 -9.05 35.66 24.16
N GLY A 78 -8.22 35.58 23.11
CA GLY A 78 -6.84 35.98 23.25
C GLY A 78 -5.85 35.41 22.23
N PHE A 79 -4.87 34.64 22.68
CA PHE A 79 -3.58 34.43 22.03
C PHE A 79 -3.62 33.53 20.78
N ILE A 80 -4.53 32.54 20.72
CA ILE A 80 -4.60 31.56 19.62
C ILE A 80 -5.75 31.94 18.68
N ARG A 81 -5.42 32.14 17.41
CA ARG A 81 -6.37 32.42 16.32
C ARG A 81 -6.44 31.23 15.38
N LEU A 82 -7.53 31.14 14.60
CA LEU A 82 -7.70 30.07 13.62
C LEU A 82 -6.57 30.03 12.59
N SER A 83 -6.05 31.20 12.18
CA SER A 83 -4.89 31.31 11.29
C SER A 83 -3.65 30.58 11.82
N HIS A 84 -3.37 30.67 13.13
CA HIS A 84 -2.25 29.93 13.75
C HIS A 84 -2.49 28.42 13.72
N VAL A 85 -3.70 28.00 14.02
CA VAL A 85 -4.08 26.58 14.04
C VAL A 85 -3.85 25.96 12.66
N ILE A 86 -4.35 26.61 11.60
CA ILE A 86 -4.18 26.13 10.22
C ILE A 86 -2.72 26.20 9.78
N PHE A 87 -1.98 27.23 10.19
CA PHE A 87 -0.54 27.32 9.92
C PHE A 87 0.24 26.12 10.46
N PHE A 88 0.05 25.80 11.74
CA PHE A 88 0.73 24.64 12.33
C PHE A 88 0.23 23.31 11.74
N ALA A 89 -1.05 23.18 11.42
CA ALA A 89 -1.57 22.01 10.71
C ALA A 89 -0.85 21.81 9.37
N ALA A 90 -0.65 22.88 8.62
CA ALA A 90 0.09 22.84 7.35
C ALA A 90 1.56 22.41 7.55
N ILE A 91 2.24 22.94 8.56
CA ILE A 91 3.63 22.57 8.87
C ILE A 91 3.73 21.09 9.22
N PHE A 92 2.89 20.60 10.15
CA PHE A 92 2.91 19.18 10.52
C PHE A 92 2.55 18.26 9.33
N THR A 93 1.63 18.69 8.46
CA THR A 93 1.35 17.94 7.21
C THR A 93 2.57 17.91 6.29
N GLY A 94 3.23 19.07 6.07
CA GLY A 94 4.40 19.18 5.18
C GLY A 94 5.63 18.43 5.66
N VAL A 95 5.75 18.16 6.96
CA VAL A 95 6.87 17.41 7.55
C VAL A 95 6.71 15.89 7.38
N ILE A 96 5.47 15.38 7.23
CA ILE A 96 5.21 13.93 7.13
C ILE A 96 6.15 13.22 6.14
N PRO A 97 6.31 13.67 4.87
CA PRO A 97 7.15 12.95 3.90
C PRO A 97 8.64 12.90 4.27
N THR A 98 9.10 13.80 5.13
CA THR A 98 10.52 13.86 5.53
C THR A 98 10.85 12.95 6.69
N ILE A 99 9.91 12.72 7.60
CA ILE A 99 10.13 11.93 8.82
C ILE A 99 9.53 10.53 8.76
N SER A 100 8.69 10.23 7.77
CA SER A 100 7.97 8.96 7.68
C SER A 100 8.90 7.74 7.70
N GLY A 101 9.98 7.76 6.93
CA GLY A 101 10.94 6.66 6.88
C GLY A 101 11.62 6.39 8.24
N ASP A 102 12.04 7.44 8.94
CA ASP A 102 12.68 7.30 10.25
C ASP A 102 11.69 6.78 11.31
N ILE A 103 10.44 7.27 11.31
CA ILE A 103 9.39 6.80 12.22
C ILE A 103 9.06 5.33 11.96
N LEU A 104 8.84 4.93 10.69
CA LEU A 104 8.56 3.54 10.33
C LEU A 104 9.72 2.61 10.73
N SER A 105 10.97 3.04 10.53
CA SER A 105 12.14 2.30 10.96
C SER A 105 12.22 2.16 12.48
N ALA A 106 11.95 3.24 13.23
CA ALA A 106 12.00 3.25 14.69
C ALA A 106 10.90 2.39 15.34
N THR A 107 9.72 2.29 14.69
CA THR A 107 8.58 1.51 15.19
C THR A 107 8.60 0.05 14.76
N ASN A 108 9.47 -0.33 13.81
CA ASN A 108 9.60 -1.70 13.33
C ASN A 108 9.77 -2.76 14.44
N PRO A 109 10.59 -2.54 15.51
CA PRO A 109 10.73 -3.51 16.59
C PRO A 109 9.45 -3.78 17.41
N MET A 110 8.41 -2.95 17.25
CA MET A 110 7.12 -3.12 17.92
C MET A 110 6.21 -4.15 17.24
N GLY A 111 6.65 -4.71 16.10
CA GLY A 111 5.86 -5.61 15.27
C GLY A 111 4.82 -4.90 14.42
N LEU A 112 4.05 -5.68 13.65
CA LEU A 112 3.12 -5.15 12.64
C LEU A 112 2.00 -4.32 13.28
N ARG A 113 1.34 -4.84 14.32
CA ARG A 113 0.15 -4.21 14.90
C ARG A 113 0.48 -2.93 15.67
N ALA A 114 1.37 -3.01 16.65
CA ALA A 114 1.74 -1.87 17.47
C ALA A 114 2.57 -0.85 16.67
N GLY A 115 3.46 -1.30 15.80
CA GLY A 115 4.27 -0.44 14.95
C GLY A 115 3.42 0.39 13.98
N ALA A 116 2.43 -0.21 13.31
CA ALA A 116 1.52 0.51 12.45
C ALA A 116 0.71 1.57 13.20
N PHE A 117 0.16 1.22 14.37
CA PHE A 117 -0.61 2.15 15.19
C PHE A 117 0.23 3.33 15.68
N VAL A 118 1.41 3.06 16.26
CA VAL A 118 2.30 4.10 16.79
C VAL A 118 2.83 4.99 15.66
N SER A 119 3.17 4.42 14.51
CA SER A 119 3.56 5.21 13.33
C SER A 119 2.43 6.14 12.88
N ALA A 120 1.21 5.62 12.75
CA ALA A 120 0.04 6.42 12.39
C ALA A 120 -0.19 7.55 13.39
N PHE A 121 -0.09 7.24 14.68
CA PHE A 121 -0.29 8.20 15.75
C PHE A 121 0.73 9.35 15.69
N ILE A 122 2.01 9.05 15.56
CA ILE A 122 3.07 10.06 15.52
C ILE A 122 2.98 10.91 14.24
N LEU A 123 2.78 10.28 13.10
CA LEU A 123 2.80 10.96 11.80
C LEU A 123 1.58 11.85 11.57
N PHE A 124 0.38 11.39 11.94
CA PHE A 124 -0.86 12.06 11.51
C PHE A 124 -1.59 12.80 12.62
N SER A 125 -1.52 12.36 13.90
CA SER A 125 -2.27 13.01 14.98
C SER A 125 -2.00 14.51 15.12
N PRO A 126 -0.75 15.03 15.02
CA PRO A 126 -0.52 16.46 15.21
C PRO A 126 -1.27 17.32 14.20
N SER A 127 -1.24 16.93 12.92
CA SER A 127 -1.95 17.65 11.86
C SER A 127 -3.48 17.50 12.01
N LEU A 128 -3.98 16.28 12.26
CA LEU A 128 -5.40 16.00 12.37
C LEU A 128 -6.05 16.65 13.60
N ILE A 129 -5.35 16.71 14.75
CA ILE A 129 -5.82 17.43 15.94
C ILE A 129 -6.04 18.90 15.59
N LEU A 130 -5.07 19.53 14.95
CA LEU A 130 -5.15 20.94 14.58
C LEU A 130 -6.25 21.21 13.54
N LEU A 131 -6.39 20.34 12.53
CA LEU A 131 -7.49 20.43 11.55
C LEU A 131 -8.85 20.23 12.21
N GLY A 132 -8.97 19.33 13.19
CA GLY A 132 -10.19 19.14 13.99
C GLY A 132 -10.60 20.39 14.77
N MET A 133 -9.65 21.23 15.21
CA MET A 133 -9.97 22.48 15.88
C MET A 133 -10.69 23.49 14.99
N ALA A 134 -10.55 23.40 13.65
CA ALA A 134 -11.12 24.38 12.72
C ALA A 134 -12.65 24.52 12.85
N GLY A 135 -13.37 23.38 12.99
CA GLY A 135 -14.83 23.38 13.14
C GLY A 135 -15.33 24.24 14.31
N PRO A 136 -14.91 24.00 15.56
CA PRO A 136 -15.29 24.81 16.72
C PRO A 136 -14.95 26.30 16.58
N PHE A 137 -13.77 26.63 16.03
CA PHE A 137 -13.40 28.03 15.77
C PHE A 137 -14.34 28.70 14.78
N VAL A 138 -14.65 28.03 13.65
CA VAL A 138 -15.54 28.56 12.62
C VAL A 138 -16.98 28.68 13.14
N ILE A 139 -17.47 27.71 13.92
CA ILE A 139 -18.78 27.78 14.57
C ILE A 139 -18.83 29.01 15.47
N LYS A 140 -17.81 29.24 16.30
CA LYS A 140 -17.73 30.42 17.17
C LYS A 140 -17.74 31.74 16.39
N MET A 141 -17.06 31.79 15.24
CA MET A 141 -17.01 32.98 14.37
C MET A 141 -18.36 33.20 13.66
N ALA A 142 -19.09 32.15 13.29
CA ALA A 142 -20.36 32.21 12.59
C ALA A 142 -21.56 32.54 13.50
N THR A 143 -21.44 32.24 14.80
CA THR A 143 -22.57 32.32 15.74
C THR A 143 -22.62 33.69 16.41
N ALA A 144 -23.48 34.59 15.90
CA ALA A 144 -23.69 35.93 16.49
C ALA A 144 -24.83 35.94 17.53
N ARG A 145 -25.81 34.99 17.44
CA ARG A 145 -26.97 34.86 18.30
C ARG A 145 -27.21 33.41 18.67
N LEU A 146 -27.72 33.17 19.88
CA LEU A 146 -28.03 31.82 20.38
C LEU A 146 -29.19 31.15 19.58
N ASP A 147 -30.13 31.94 19.06
CA ASP A 147 -31.29 31.42 18.31
C ASP A 147 -30.90 30.76 16.96
N ASP A 148 -29.77 31.11 16.37
CA ASP A 148 -29.29 30.62 15.07
C ASP A 148 -28.22 29.52 15.20
N VAL A 149 -27.84 29.11 16.42
CA VAL A 149 -26.74 28.15 16.67
C VAL A 149 -26.99 26.82 15.97
N GLY A 150 -28.21 26.29 16.02
CA GLY A 150 -28.52 25.00 15.38
C GLY A 150 -28.29 25.00 13.88
N PHE A 151 -28.72 26.04 13.18
CA PHE A 151 -28.52 26.19 11.75
C PHE A 151 -27.05 26.42 11.41
N ALA A 152 -26.34 27.27 12.15
CA ALA A 152 -24.93 27.54 11.95
C ALA A 152 -24.07 26.27 12.12
N VAL A 153 -24.28 25.52 13.19
CA VAL A 153 -23.60 24.26 13.46
C VAL A 153 -23.91 23.22 12.37
N GLY A 154 -25.19 23.01 12.06
CA GLY A 154 -25.59 22.05 11.05
C GLY A 154 -25.04 22.35 9.66
N SER A 155 -25.10 23.61 9.23
CA SER A 155 -24.58 24.02 7.92
C SER A 155 -23.04 23.90 7.82
N ILE A 156 -22.30 24.26 8.87
CA ILE A 156 -20.86 24.13 8.94
C ILE A 156 -20.41 22.67 8.85
N TYR A 157 -21.07 21.78 9.62
CA TYR A 157 -20.77 20.34 9.54
C TYR A 157 -21.15 19.74 8.18
N ALA A 158 -22.30 20.14 7.62
CA ALA A 158 -22.70 19.67 6.28
C ALA A 158 -21.68 20.06 5.21
N VAL A 159 -21.25 21.33 5.19
CA VAL A 159 -20.25 21.82 4.23
C VAL A 159 -18.88 21.16 4.45
N SER A 160 -18.46 20.98 5.71
CA SER A 160 -17.22 20.27 6.03
C SER A 160 -17.25 18.82 5.51
N THR A 161 -18.36 18.12 5.75
CA THR A 161 -18.56 16.75 5.27
C THR A 161 -18.56 16.66 3.74
N LEU A 162 -19.25 17.58 3.05
CA LEU A 162 -19.24 17.65 1.59
C LEU A 162 -17.83 17.94 1.06
N GLY A 163 -17.09 18.83 1.73
CA GLY A 163 -15.67 19.06 1.43
C GLY A 163 -14.83 17.78 1.59
N SER A 164 -15.07 17.01 2.64
CA SER A 164 -14.41 15.70 2.88
C SER A 164 -14.72 14.71 1.77
N VAL A 165 -15.97 14.58 1.36
CA VAL A 165 -16.39 13.71 0.24
C VAL A 165 -15.71 14.14 -1.05
N PHE A 166 -15.74 15.44 -1.37
CA PHE A 166 -15.08 15.96 -2.56
C PHE A 166 -13.57 15.70 -2.54
N GLY A 167 -12.90 15.97 -1.40
CA GLY A 167 -11.46 15.72 -1.22
C GLY A 167 -11.10 14.25 -1.42
N THR A 168 -11.91 13.34 -0.88
CA THR A 168 -11.75 11.88 -1.03
C THR A 168 -11.82 11.46 -2.49
N LEU A 169 -12.86 11.91 -3.21
CA LEU A 169 -13.06 11.59 -4.62
C LEU A 169 -11.95 12.20 -5.49
N LEU A 170 -11.61 13.47 -5.25
CA LEU A 170 -10.54 14.17 -5.94
C LEU A 170 -9.20 13.44 -5.76
N LEU A 171 -8.89 13.03 -4.54
CA LEU A 171 -7.68 12.29 -4.24
C LEU A 171 -7.65 10.93 -4.96
N GLY A 172 -8.70 10.12 -4.74
CA GLY A 172 -8.72 8.73 -5.22
C GLY A 172 -8.78 8.61 -6.73
N PHE A 173 -9.58 9.45 -7.38
CA PHE A 173 -9.84 9.33 -8.83
C PHE A 173 -8.89 10.17 -9.71
N TYR A 174 -8.36 11.27 -9.18
CA TYR A 174 -7.58 12.22 -10.00
C TYR A 174 -6.15 12.41 -9.50
N LEU A 175 -5.94 12.68 -8.21
CA LEU A 175 -4.60 13.07 -7.75
C LEU A 175 -3.65 11.88 -7.65
N LEU A 176 -4.10 10.75 -7.13
CA LEU A 176 -3.26 9.54 -7.01
C LEU A 176 -2.74 9.02 -8.35
N PRO A 177 -3.56 9.01 -9.45
CA PRO A 177 -3.05 8.65 -10.77
C PRO A 177 -2.05 9.62 -11.37
N LEU A 178 -2.11 10.90 -10.97
CA LEU A 178 -1.36 11.98 -11.62
C LEU A 178 -0.08 12.36 -10.89
N ALA A 179 -0.03 12.10 -9.58
CA ALA A 179 1.06 12.60 -8.74
C ALA A 179 1.45 11.63 -7.65
N GLY A 180 2.74 11.59 -7.33
CA GLY A 180 3.25 10.79 -6.21
C GLY A 180 2.79 11.33 -4.85
N ILE A 181 2.76 10.44 -3.86
CA ILE A 181 2.25 10.71 -2.50
C ILE A 181 2.92 11.93 -1.87
N ARG A 182 4.23 12.06 -2.02
CA ARG A 182 5.00 13.19 -1.47
C ARG A 182 4.52 14.51 -2.03
N LEU A 183 4.32 14.56 -3.35
CA LEU A 183 3.85 15.77 -4.02
C LEU A 183 2.42 16.13 -3.57
N ILE A 184 1.55 15.14 -3.42
CA ILE A 184 0.17 15.36 -2.95
C ILE A 184 0.17 15.92 -1.53
N ILE A 185 0.93 15.34 -0.59
CA ILE A 185 0.99 15.82 0.80
C ILE A 185 1.57 17.23 0.89
N LEU A 186 2.62 17.53 0.12
CA LEU A 186 3.18 18.87 0.04
C LEU A 186 2.18 19.86 -0.58
N SER A 187 1.38 19.43 -1.55
CA SER A 187 0.30 20.25 -2.15
C SER A 187 -0.79 20.54 -1.13
N ILE A 188 -1.20 19.56 -0.31
CA ILE A 188 -2.16 19.76 0.80
C ILE A 188 -1.57 20.77 1.79
N SER A 189 -0.31 20.61 2.20
CA SER A 189 0.38 21.55 3.08
C SER A 189 0.41 22.96 2.50
N LEU A 190 0.70 23.10 1.20
CA LEU A 190 0.71 24.40 0.52
C LEU A 190 -0.67 25.05 0.51
N VAL A 191 -1.74 24.29 0.21
CA VAL A 191 -3.13 24.80 0.24
C VAL A 191 -3.50 25.26 1.64
N LEU A 192 -3.13 24.52 2.69
CA LEU A 192 -3.36 24.92 4.08
C LEU A 192 -2.55 26.17 4.46
N LEU A 193 -1.30 26.32 3.99
CA LEU A 193 -0.51 27.53 4.21
C LEU A 193 -1.14 28.76 3.55
N LEU A 194 -1.62 28.61 2.32
CA LEU A 194 -2.34 29.67 1.61
C LEU A 194 -3.65 30.03 2.33
N LEU A 195 -4.38 29.02 2.83
CA LEU A 195 -5.58 29.24 3.63
C LEU A 195 -5.26 29.99 4.93
N SER A 196 -4.19 29.59 5.64
CA SER A 196 -3.72 30.31 6.83
C SER A 196 -3.39 31.78 6.51
N TRP A 197 -2.72 32.02 5.39
CA TRP A 197 -2.37 33.36 4.92
C TRP A 197 -3.63 34.21 4.64
N LEU A 198 -4.63 33.65 3.97
CA LEU A 198 -5.93 34.32 3.74
C LEU A 198 -6.65 34.59 5.06
N LEU A 199 -6.59 33.67 6.02
CA LEU A 199 -7.14 33.84 7.36
C LEU A 199 -6.49 34.98 8.12
N VAL A 200 -5.17 35.12 8.06
CA VAL A 200 -4.45 36.24 8.66
C VAL A 200 -4.94 37.58 8.09
N MET A 201 -5.16 37.65 6.77
CA MET A 201 -5.71 38.85 6.13
C MET A 201 -7.14 39.14 6.59
N TYR A 202 -7.97 38.13 6.68
CA TYR A 202 -9.35 38.25 7.13
C TYR A 202 -9.45 38.70 8.60
N GLU A 203 -8.72 38.05 9.50
CA GLU A 203 -8.69 38.35 10.93
C GLU A 203 -8.13 39.77 11.21
N SER A 204 -7.12 40.23 10.44
CA SER A 204 -6.55 41.57 10.58
C SER A 204 -7.56 42.67 10.20
N ARG A 205 -8.41 42.42 9.20
CA ARG A 205 -9.45 43.39 8.82
C ARG A 205 -10.53 43.52 9.90
N GLN A 206 -10.87 42.40 10.56
CA GLN A 206 -11.93 42.39 11.58
C GLN A 206 -11.48 43.03 12.90
N THR A 207 -10.25 42.77 13.35
CA THR A 207 -9.78 43.16 14.68
C THR A 207 -9.09 44.53 14.70
N LYS A 208 -8.80 45.17 13.55
CA LYS A 208 -8.00 46.38 13.41
C LYS A 208 -6.63 46.31 14.12
N VAL A 209 -6.22 45.14 14.56
CA VAL A 209 -4.91 44.88 15.15
C VAL A 209 -3.94 44.56 14.02
N ALA A 210 -2.82 45.31 13.96
CA ALA A 210 -1.78 45.03 13.00
C ALA A 210 -1.27 43.61 13.18
N VAL A 211 -1.29 42.84 12.07
CA VAL A 211 -0.71 41.48 12.07
C VAL A 211 0.77 41.59 12.42
N GLN A 212 1.22 40.72 13.32
CA GLN A 212 2.64 40.68 13.64
C GLN A 212 3.45 40.40 12.37
N PRO A 213 4.41 41.22 11.96
CA PRO A 213 5.22 41.03 10.75
C PRO A 213 5.87 39.63 10.69
N ALA A 214 6.19 39.10 11.87
CA ALA A 214 6.76 37.78 12.02
C ALA A 214 5.88 36.65 11.39
N LEU A 215 4.54 36.70 11.50
CA LEU A 215 3.65 35.70 10.91
C LEU A 215 3.68 35.72 9.39
N TRP A 216 3.74 36.90 8.79
CA TRP A 216 3.89 37.04 7.34
C TRP A 216 5.20 36.46 6.83
N ILE A 217 6.30 36.78 7.53
CA ILE A 217 7.63 36.26 7.19
C ILE A 217 7.66 34.74 7.34
N LEU A 218 7.17 34.20 8.46
CA LEU A 218 7.14 32.76 8.71
C LEU A 218 6.28 32.00 7.69
N SER A 219 5.09 32.53 7.36
CA SER A 219 4.22 31.90 6.34
C SER A 219 4.86 31.92 4.96
N SER A 220 5.52 33.02 4.58
CA SER A 220 6.22 33.13 3.31
C SER A 220 7.43 32.19 3.23
N LEU A 221 8.20 32.06 4.30
CA LEU A 221 9.32 31.10 4.39
C LEU A 221 8.83 29.66 4.35
N ALA A 222 7.70 29.36 5.00
CA ALA A 222 7.10 28.02 4.96
C ALA A 222 6.61 27.66 3.55
N VAL A 223 5.95 28.59 2.85
CA VAL A 223 5.55 28.38 1.44
C VAL A 223 6.79 28.13 0.57
N LEU A 224 7.84 28.94 0.72
CA LEU A 224 9.07 28.76 -0.03
C LEU A 224 9.72 27.40 0.27
N SER A 225 9.76 26.99 1.54
CA SER A 225 10.32 25.69 1.95
C SER A 225 9.55 24.52 1.33
N VAL A 226 8.22 24.61 1.27
CA VAL A 226 7.39 23.58 0.61
C VAL A 226 7.67 23.54 -0.89
N LEU A 227 7.73 24.69 -1.56
CA LEU A 227 8.04 24.76 -3.00
C LEU A 227 9.43 24.21 -3.32
N VAL A 228 10.43 24.54 -2.51
CA VAL A 228 11.79 23.97 -2.62
C VAL A 228 11.76 22.48 -2.38
N GLY A 229 11.03 22.01 -1.36
CA GLY A 229 10.83 20.58 -1.11
C GLY A 229 10.21 19.86 -2.29
N MET A 230 9.15 20.40 -2.90
CA MET A 230 8.54 19.85 -4.11
C MET A 230 9.54 19.74 -5.27
N HIS A 231 10.38 20.74 -5.46
CA HIS A 231 11.42 20.73 -6.50
C HIS A 231 12.50 19.67 -6.23
N LEU A 232 13.00 19.60 -4.99
CA LEU A 232 14.04 18.63 -4.61
C LEU A 232 13.54 17.17 -4.67
N PHE A 233 12.30 16.91 -4.31
CA PHE A 233 11.72 15.57 -4.40
C PHE A 233 11.44 15.12 -5.85
N HIS A 234 11.43 16.03 -6.80
CA HIS A 234 11.33 15.68 -8.22
C HIS A 234 12.66 15.17 -8.82
N GLN A 235 13.78 15.38 -8.13
CA GLN A 235 15.07 14.83 -8.52
C GLN A 235 15.16 13.34 -8.18
N GLN A 236 15.75 12.55 -9.09
CA GLN A 236 15.94 11.11 -8.88
C GLN A 236 16.72 10.86 -7.57
N ARG A 237 16.17 10.00 -6.75
CA ARG A 237 16.77 9.60 -5.47
C ARG A 237 18.06 8.83 -5.74
N THR A 238 19.20 9.31 -5.25
CA THR A 238 20.45 8.57 -5.24
C THR A 238 20.58 7.83 -3.91
N VAL A 239 20.67 6.50 -3.98
CA VAL A 239 20.93 5.66 -2.81
C VAL A 239 22.33 5.07 -2.97
N LYS A 240 23.17 5.25 -1.93
CA LYS A 240 24.56 4.74 -1.97
C LYS A 240 24.58 3.22 -2.17
N GLY A 241 25.36 2.75 -3.12
CA GLY A 241 25.45 1.32 -3.45
C GLY A 241 24.37 0.82 -4.42
N TYR A 242 23.42 1.65 -4.82
CA TYR A 242 22.33 1.28 -5.72
C TYR A 242 22.18 2.30 -6.86
N ARG A 243 21.81 1.79 -8.02
CA ARG A 243 21.42 2.60 -9.17
C ARG A 243 19.92 2.46 -9.38
N VAL A 244 19.16 3.51 -9.10
CA VAL A 244 17.71 3.52 -9.34
C VAL A 244 17.45 3.73 -10.82
N LEU A 245 16.79 2.77 -11.48
CA LEU A 245 16.42 2.81 -12.89
C LEU A 245 14.98 3.28 -13.10
N SER A 246 14.09 2.90 -12.20
CA SER A 246 12.68 3.33 -12.16
C SER A 246 12.24 3.47 -10.72
N ASP A 247 11.48 4.53 -10.44
CA ASP A 247 10.88 4.82 -9.13
C ASP A 247 9.53 5.47 -9.41
N VAL A 248 8.46 4.66 -9.40
CA VAL A 248 7.11 5.08 -9.81
C VAL A 248 6.07 4.60 -8.82
N GLU A 249 5.19 5.49 -8.43
CA GLU A 249 3.99 5.14 -7.68
C GLU A 249 2.86 4.77 -8.62
N SER A 250 2.39 3.54 -8.52
CA SER A 250 1.23 3.05 -9.26
C SER A 250 -0.05 3.14 -8.41
N HIS A 251 -1.18 2.75 -9.00
CA HIS A 251 -2.44 2.57 -8.25
C HIS A 251 -2.35 1.47 -7.18
N TYR A 252 -1.48 0.47 -7.38
CA TYR A 252 -1.40 -0.74 -6.57
C TYR A 252 -0.25 -0.73 -5.58
N GLY A 253 0.80 0.04 -5.84
CA GLY A 253 1.97 0.10 -4.96
C GLY A 253 3.08 1.00 -5.48
N TRP A 254 4.21 0.96 -4.81
CA TRP A 254 5.41 1.69 -5.15
C TRP A 254 6.37 0.75 -5.92
N VAL A 255 6.37 0.87 -7.26
CA VAL A 255 7.15 0.02 -8.16
C VAL A 255 8.54 0.62 -8.40
N ARG A 256 9.58 -0.15 -8.13
CA ARG A 256 10.97 0.28 -8.31
C ARG A 256 11.79 -0.78 -9.02
N VAL A 257 12.66 -0.29 -9.90
CA VAL A 257 13.73 -1.10 -10.50
C VAL A 257 15.06 -0.52 -10.06
N ILE A 258 15.87 -1.34 -9.40
CA ILE A 258 17.17 -0.93 -8.88
C ILE A 258 18.24 -1.94 -9.26
N ASP A 259 19.41 -1.45 -9.69
CA ASP A 259 20.60 -2.27 -9.82
C ASP A 259 21.43 -2.15 -8.53
N GLN A 260 21.94 -3.28 -8.06
CA GLN A 260 22.93 -3.41 -7.01
C GLN A 260 24.24 -3.88 -7.66
N PRO A 261 25.12 -2.95 -8.09
CA PRO A 261 26.29 -3.28 -8.91
C PRO A 261 27.26 -4.21 -8.20
N ASP A 262 27.44 -4.05 -6.88
CA ASP A 262 28.40 -4.84 -6.09
C ASP A 262 28.01 -6.33 -6.04
N GLU A 263 26.71 -6.65 -6.01
CA GLU A 263 26.20 -8.01 -6.05
C GLU A 263 25.84 -8.47 -7.48
N ARG A 264 25.91 -7.58 -8.46
CA ARG A 264 25.55 -7.83 -9.87
C ARG A 264 24.11 -8.29 -10.03
N VAL A 265 23.18 -7.67 -9.26
CA VAL A 265 21.76 -8.01 -9.25
C VAL A 265 20.91 -6.82 -9.61
N ARG A 266 19.90 -7.04 -10.46
CA ARG A 266 18.77 -6.14 -10.67
C ARG A 266 17.57 -6.64 -9.91
N TRP A 267 16.97 -5.75 -9.14
CA TRP A 267 15.79 -6.02 -8.34
C TRP A 267 14.57 -5.32 -8.92
N LEU A 268 13.43 -6.00 -8.92
CA LEU A 268 12.10 -5.42 -9.08
C LEU A 268 11.40 -5.50 -7.74
N LEU A 269 11.03 -4.33 -7.24
CA LEU A 269 10.35 -4.17 -5.95
C LEU A 269 8.95 -3.60 -6.17
N SER A 270 7.97 -4.12 -5.45
CA SER A 270 6.67 -3.52 -5.26
C SER A 270 6.46 -3.33 -3.76
N ASP A 271 6.33 -2.07 -3.33
CA ASP A 271 6.36 -1.70 -1.92
C ASP A 271 7.63 -2.26 -1.21
N SER A 272 7.46 -2.93 -0.08
CA SER A 272 8.54 -3.64 0.63
C SER A 272 8.58 -5.13 0.26
N SER A 273 8.31 -5.48 -0.99
CA SER A 273 8.43 -6.85 -1.50
C SER A 273 9.31 -6.92 -2.73
N THR A 274 10.13 -7.97 -2.81
CA THR A 274 10.81 -8.35 -4.05
C THR A 274 9.87 -9.21 -4.89
N ILE A 275 9.49 -8.71 -6.07
CA ILE A 275 8.65 -9.42 -7.03
C ILE A 275 9.43 -9.86 -8.28
N GLY A 276 10.73 -9.57 -8.33
CA GLY A 276 11.63 -10.01 -9.38
C GLY A 276 13.08 -9.74 -9.02
N ALA A 277 13.96 -10.62 -9.48
CA ALA A 277 15.41 -10.44 -9.36
C ALA A 277 16.10 -11.12 -10.55
N GLU A 278 17.12 -10.45 -11.13
CA GLU A 278 17.92 -11.02 -12.21
C GLU A 278 19.42 -10.75 -12.02
N SER A 279 20.23 -11.62 -12.56
CA SER A 279 21.66 -11.42 -12.68
C SER A 279 21.98 -10.40 -13.79
N LEU A 280 22.72 -9.34 -13.46
CA LEU A 280 23.21 -8.37 -14.45
C LEU A 280 24.21 -8.98 -15.44
N ASP A 281 24.80 -10.15 -15.12
CA ASP A 281 25.75 -10.82 -15.99
C ASP A 281 25.06 -11.69 -17.04
N THR A 282 23.99 -12.39 -16.66
CA THR A 282 23.36 -13.42 -17.48
C THR A 282 21.94 -13.12 -17.88
N GLY A 283 21.27 -12.16 -17.24
CA GLY A 283 19.83 -11.91 -17.40
C GLY A 283 18.93 -13.02 -16.86
N ASN A 284 19.49 -14.00 -16.14
CA ASN A 284 18.70 -15.09 -15.57
C ASN A 284 17.99 -14.65 -14.28
N GLY A 285 16.77 -15.14 -14.06
CA GLY A 285 16.05 -14.98 -12.81
C GLY A 285 16.79 -15.60 -11.63
N LEU A 286 16.77 -14.91 -10.49
CA LEU A 286 17.48 -15.30 -9.27
C LEU A 286 16.55 -15.74 -8.13
N LEU A 287 15.24 -15.65 -8.30
CA LEU A 287 14.29 -16.11 -7.28
C LEU A 287 14.26 -17.64 -7.26
N SER A 288 14.50 -18.23 -6.08
CA SER A 288 14.79 -19.66 -5.91
C SER A 288 13.64 -20.57 -6.35
N TYR A 289 12.40 -20.19 -6.09
CA TYR A 289 11.21 -20.96 -6.47
C TYR A 289 11.06 -21.10 -7.99
N GLN A 290 11.55 -20.12 -8.77
CA GLN A 290 11.48 -20.14 -10.24
C GLN A 290 12.23 -21.32 -10.84
N HIS A 291 13.26 -21.85 -10.16
CA HIS A 291 13.95 -23.06 -10.58
C HIS A 291 13.05 -24.30 -10.49
N ILE A 292 12.14 -24.35 -9.52
CA ILE A 292 11.18 -25.45 -9.35
C ILE A 292 10.04 -25.31 -10.35
N VAL A 293 9.41 -24.13 -10.39
CA VAL A 293 8.29 -23.82 -11.29
C VAL A 293 8.72 -23.93 -12.75
N GLY A 294 9.93 -23.48 -13.10
CA GLY A 294 10.48 -23.56 -14.46
C GLY A 294 10.69 -24.98 -14.98
N LEU A 295 10.59 -25.99 -14.10
CA LEU A 295 10.66 -27.41 -14.49
C LEU A 295 9.29 -28.02 -14.86
N LEU A 296 8.18 -27.30 -14.65
CA LEU A 296 6.82 -27.82 -14.94
C LEU A 296 6.68 -28.42 -16.34
N PRO A 297 7.20 -27.82 -17.44
CA PRO A 297 7.12 -28.45 -18.75
C PRO A 297 7.82 -29.80 -18.86
N ARG A 298 8.73 -30.13 -17.92
CA ARG A 298 9.36 -31.46 -17.86
C ARG A 298 8.48 -32.51 -17.18
N PHE A 299 7.56 -32.08 -16.31
CA PHE A 299 6.50 -32.94 -15.74
C PHE A 299 5.37 -33.17 -16.75
N LEU A 300 5.17 -32.21 -17.64
CA LEU A 300 4.12 -32.19 -18.65
C LEU A 300 4.73 -31.97 -20.04
N PRO A 301 5.37 -33.02 -20.65
CA PRO A 301 6.12 -32.86 -21.89
C PRO A 301 5.29 -32.37 -23.10
N ASP A 302 3.99 -32.62 -23.07
CA ASP A 302 3.04 -32.22 -24.12
C ASP A 302 2.40 -30.86 -23.88
N ALA A 303 2.75 -30.17 -22.78
CA ALA A 303 2.21 -28.87 -22.45
C ALA A 303 2.51 -27.82 -23.53
N LYS A 304 1.49 -27.06 -23.90
CA LYS A 304 1.57 -25.97 -24.90
C LYS A 304 1.13 -24.62 -24.34
N ASN A 305 0.24 -24.64 -23.36
CA ASN A 305 -0.38 -23.44 -22.85
C ASN A 305 -0.23 -23.36 -21.33
N ALA A 306 0.23 -22.23 -20.84
CA ALA A 306 0.29 -21.89 -19.42
C ALA A 306 -0.51 -20.62 -19.12
N LEU A 307 -1.03 -20.51 -17.90
CA LEU A 307 -1.55 -19.27 -17.32
C LEU A 307 -0.65 -18.90 -16.15
N LEU A 308 -0.08 -17.71 -16.19
CA LEU A 308 0.69 -17.12 -15.09
C LEU A 308 -0.15 -16.03 -14.41
N ILE A 309 -0.44 -16.19 -13.12
CA ILE A 309 -1.14 -15.23 -12.29
C ILE A 309 -0.09 -14.55 -11.39
N GLY A 310 0.15 -13.26 -11.67
CA GLY A 310 1.29 -12.51 -11.13
C GLY A 310 2.49 -12.57 -12.08
N LEU A 311 2.81 -11.44 -12.73
CA LEU A 311 3.87 -11.39 -13.74
C LEU A 311 5.26 -11.23 -13.12
N GLY A 312 5.37 -10.36 -12.13
CA GLY A 312 6.66 -9.96 -11.59
C GLY A 312 7.60 -9.43 -12.68
N SER A 313 8.82 -9.94 -12.74
CA SER A 313 9.80 -9.60 -13.79
C SER A 313 9.56 -10.30 -15.13
N GLY A 314 8.60 -11.24 -15.21
CA GLY A 314 8.30 -11.97 -16.44
C GLY A 314 9.26 -13.12 -16.79
N HIS A 315 10.22 -13.46 -15.91
CA HIS A 315 11.23 -14.50 -16.19
C HIS A 315 10.63 -15.87 -16.47
N LEU A 316 9.55 -16.25 -15.76
CA LEU A 316 8.89 -17.55 -15.98
C LEU A 316 8.34 -17.68 -17.40
N VAL A 317 7.78 -16.59 -17.96
CA VAL A 317 7.29 -16.57 -19.35
C VAL A 317 8.42 -16.92 -20.32
N GLY A 318 9.60 -16.28 -20.17
CA GLY A 318 10.78 -16.58 -20.99
C GLY A 318 11.33 -17.99 -20.75
N VAL A 319 11.22 -18.55 -19.54
CA VAL A 319 11.61 -19.94 -19.24
C VAL A 319 10.71 -20.93 -19.96
N PHE A 320 9.40 -20.67 -19.98
CA PHE A 320 8.42 -21.54 -20.64
C PHE A 320 8.49 -21.43 -22.16
N ASP A 321 8.70 -20.22 -22.70
CA ASP A 321 8.88 -20.00 -24.14
C ASP A 321 10.04 -20.83 -24.71
N ARG A 322 11.18 -20.82 -24.01
CA ARG A 322 12.34 -21.67 -24.40
C ARG A 322 12.05 -23.17 -24.39
N GLN A 323 10.98 -23.59 -23.74
CA GLN A 323 10.50 -24.99 -23.68
C GLN A 323 9.28 -25.23 -24.58
N GLY A 324 8.89 -24.24 -25.41
CA GLY A 324 7.80 -24.33 -26.39
C GLY A 324 6.40 -24.20 -25.79
N VAL A 325 6.30 -23.56 -24.62
CA VAL A 325 5.00 -23.31 -23.95
C VAL A 325 4.66 -21.83 -24.03
N SER A 326 3.54 -21.51 -24.66
CA SER A 326 2.96 -20.17 -24.69
C SER A 326 2.28 -19.85 -23.36
N THR A 327 2.46 -18.63 -22.85
CA THR A 327 1.99 -18.23 -21.52
C THR A 327 1.11 -16.99 -21.61
N ASP A 328 -0.15 -17.14 -21.24
CA ASP A 328 -1.02 -16.01 -20.93
C ASP A 328 -0.68 -15.52 -19.51
N SER A 329 -0.68 -14.23 -19.30
CA SER A 329 -0.29 -13.64 -18.00
C SER A 329 -1.35 -12.66 -17.51
N ILE A 330 -1.68 -12.74 -16.23
CA ILE A 330 -2.55 -11.77 -15.54
C ILE A 330 -1.68 -10.98 -14.56
N GLU A 331 -1.68 -9.65 -14.70
CA GLU A 331 -0.97 -8.74 -13.79
C GLU A 331 -1.92 -7.60 -13.39
N ILE A 332 -2.00 -7.34 -12.10
CA ILE A 332 -2.90 -6.29 -11.61
C ILE A 332 -2.35 -4.90 -11.88
N ASP A 333 -1.02 -4.74 -11.84
CA ASP A 333 -0.36 -3.44 -11.94
C ASP A 333 0.25 -3.23 -13.34
N PRO A 334 -0.31 -2.34 -14.17
CA PRO A 334 0.24 -2.04 -15.49
C PRO A 334 1.68 -1.51 -15.43
N GLU A 335 2.09 -0.91 -14.31
CA GLU A 335 3.45 -0.41 -14.15
C GLU A 335 4.44 -1.57 -13.98
N VAL A 336 4.06 -2.65 -13.30
CA VAL A 336 4.88 -3.87 -13.21
C VAL A 336 5.12 -4.44 -14.61
N ALA A 337 4.07 -4.59 -15.43
CA ALA A 337 4.20 -5.07 -16.80
C ALA A 337 5.10 -4.15 -17.66
N ARG A 338 4.96 -2.84 -17.49
CA ARG A 338 5.77 -1.84 -18.20
C ARG A 338 7.27 -1.96 -17.85
N VAL A 339 7.60 -2.06 -16.57
CA VAL A 339 9.00 -2.15 -16.14
C VAL A 339 9.60 -3.53 -16.42
N ALA A 340 8.82 -4.60 -16.37
CA ALA A 340 9.23 -5.94 -16.80
C ALA A 340 9.69 -5.92 -18.26
N SER A 341 8.90 -5.35 -19.16
CA SER A 341 9.26 -5.22 -20.58
C SER A 341 10.46 -4.31 -20.81
N LYS A 342 10.57 -3.22 -20.03
CA LYS A 342 11.62 -2.21 -20.25
C LYS A 342 12.98 -2.61 -19.68
N TYR A 343 13.01 -3.32 -18.56
CA TYR A 343 14.22 -3.55 -17.79
C TYR A 343 14.60 -5.02 -17.62
N PHE A 344 13.68 -5.97 -17.86
CA PHE A 344 13.90 -7.41 -17.67
C PHE A 344 13.70 -8.23 -18.95
N ASP A 345 13.71 -7.59 -20.10
CA ASP A 345 13.53 -8.21 -21.44
C ASP A 345 12.27 -9.09 -21.55
N PHE A 346 11.26 -8.81 -20.72
CA PHE A 346 9.99 -9.52 -20.80
C PHE A 346 9.30 -9.30 -22.14
N LYS A 347 8.89 -10.39 -22.76
CA LYS A 347 8.08 -10.44 -23.99
C LYS A 347 6.92 -11.39 -23.76
N SER A 348 5.72 -10.92 -24.01
CA SER A 348 4.54 -11.78 -23.93
C SER A 348 4.60 -12.84 -25.01
N THR A 349 4.26 -14.08 -24.67
CA THR A 349 4.15 -15.20 -25.61
C THR A 349 2.71 -15.62 -25.85
N GLY A 350 1.80 -15.19 -24.98
CA GLY A 350 0.37 -15.27 -25.09
C GLY A 350 -0.25 -13.90 -24.74
N ASP A 351 -1.46 -13.90 -24.22
CA ASP A 351 -2.18 -12.69 -23.83
C ASP A 351 -1.63 -12.13 -22.52
N LEU A 352 -1.40 -10.81 -22.49
CA LEU A 352 -1.11 -10.06 -21.26
C LEU A 352 -2.36 -9.31 -20.82
N ILE A 353 -2.97 -9.76 -19.74
CA ILE A 353 -4.23 -9.24 -19.21
C ILE A 353 -3.92 -8.37 -17.99
N ILE A 354 -4.23 -7.09 -18.07
CA ILE A 354 -4.07 -6.17 -16.94
C ILE A 354 -5.38 -6.12 -16.14
N GLY A 355 -5.33 -6.55 -14.89
CA GLY A 355 -6.50 -6.52 -13.99
C GLY A 355 -6.40 -7.48 -12.81
N ASP A 356 -7.42 -7.42 -11.95
CA ASP A 356 -7.53 -8.30 -10.78
C ASP A 356 -7.73 -9.76 -11.20
N ALA A 357 -6.85 -10.64 -10.73
CA ALA A 357 -6.85 -12.05 -11.12
C ALA A 357 -8.17 -12.75 -10.73
N ARG A 358 -8.77 -12.42 -9.57
CA ARG A 358 -10.03 -13.01 -9.13
C ARG A 358 -11.16 -12.77 -10.14
N PHE A 359 -11.19 -11.59 -10.73
CA PHE A 359 -12.15 -11.25 -11.78
C PHE A 359 -11.73 -11.83 -13.13
N GLN A 360 -10.48 -11.67 -13.53
CA GLN A 360 -10.04 -12.01 -14.88
C GLN A 360 -10.15 -13.51 -15.17
N VAL A 361 -9.84 -14.39 -14.18
CA VAL A 361 -9.97 -15.85 -14.38
C VAL A 361 -11.39 -16.29 -14.69
N THR A 362 -12.41 -15.54 -14.25
CA THR A 362 -13.82 -15.84 -14.57
C THR A 362 -14.23 -15.45 -15.99
N GLN A 363 -13.39 -14.69 -16.70
CA GLN A 363 -13.62 -14.23 -18.06
C GLN A 363 -12.88 -15.09 -19.11
N LEU A 364 -12.07 -16.06 -18.63
CA LEU A 364 -11.29 -16.91 -19.53
C LEU A 364 -12.12 -18.11 -20.01
N ASP A 365 -12.17 -18.31 -21.31
CA ASP A 365 -12.80 -19.46 -21.94
C ASP A 365 -11.78 -20.57 -22.32
N LYS A 366 -10.48 -20.29 -22.16
CA LYS A 366 -9.36 -21.16 -22.53
C LYS A 366 -9.00 -22.09 -21.37
N GLN A 367 -8.65 -23.33 -21.70
CA GLN A 367 -8.08 -24.27 -20.75
C GLN A 367 -6.57 -24.37 -20.91
N TYR A 368 -5.87 -24.63 -19.79
CA TYR A 368 -4.42 -24.60 -19.69
C TYR A 368 -3.86 -25.96 -19.26
N ASP A 369 -2.68 -26.27 -19.77
CA ASP A 369 -1.92 -27.44 -19.33
C ASP A 369 -1.27 -27.18 -17.94
N MET A 370 -0.94 -25.91 -17.68
CA MET A 370 -0.32 -25.46 -16.44
C MET A 370 -0.92 -24.12 -16.02
N ILE A 371 -1.21 -23.98 -14.73
CA ILE A 371 -1.53 -22.69 -14.12
C ILE A 371 -0.50 -22.42 -13.03
N ILE A 372 0.10 -21.25 -13.05
CA ILE A 372 1.07 -20.80 -12.05
C ILE A 372 0.44 -19.67 -11.25
N HIS A 373 0.24 -19.90 -9.96
CA HIS A 373 -0.24 -18.90 -9.01
C HIS A 373 0.95 -18.33 -8.24
N ASP A 374 1.38 -17.13 -8.64
CA ASP A 374 2.59 -16.45 -8.14
C ASP A 374 2.29 -14.99 -7.78
N CYS A 375 1.31 -14.77 -6.89
CA CYS A 375 0.89 -13.45 -6.47
C CYS A 375 1.45 -13.10 -5.10
N PHE A 376 2.10 -11.94 -4.99
CA PHE A 376 2.73 -11.48 -3.77
C PHE A 376 2.53 -9.98 -3.54
N THR A 377 2.08 -9.59 -2.35
CA THR A 377 1.86 -8.19 -2.00
C THR A 377 2.29 -7.93 -0.56
N GLY A 378 3.23 -6.99 -0.35
CA GLY A 378 3.62 -6.56 0.99
C GLY A 378 4.17 -7.67 1.90
N GLY A 379 4.77 -8.73 1.32
CA GLY A 379 5.31 -9.86 2.08
C GLY A 379 4.32 -11.00 2.34
N THR A 380 3.10 -10.93 1.76
CA THR A 380 2.07 -11.96 1.89
C THR A 380 1.38 -12.22 0.55
N GLU A 381 0.74 -13.37 0.41
CA GLU A 381 -0.15 -13.65 -0.71
C GLU A 381 -1.52 -12.98 -0.49
N PRO A 382 -2.17 -12.45 -1.56
CA PRO A 382 -3.52 -11.93 -1.48
C PRO A 382 -4.51 -13.02 -1.05
N ILE A 383 -5.10 -12.87 0.12
CA ILE A 383 -5.90 -13.93 0.77
C ILE A 383 -7.11 -14.38 -0.06
N HIS A 384 -7.73 -13.46 -0.83
CA HIS A 384 -8.88 -13.75 -1.69
C HIS A 384 -8.53 -14.61 -2.90
N LEU A 385 -7.24 -14.77 -3.22
CA LEU A 385 -6.76 -15.66 -4.27
C LEU A 385 -6.41 -17.07 -3.76
N LEU A 386 -6.55 -17.31 -2.45
CA LEU A 386 -6.24 -18.58 -1.78
C LEU A 386 -7.49 -19.29 -1.24
N SER A 387 -8.70 -18.77 -1.48
CA SER A 387 -9.94 -19.40 -1.02
C SER A 387 -10.29 -20.65 -1.84
N LEU A 388 -11.08 -21.53 -1.25
CA LEU A 388 -11.61 -22.75 -1.88
C LEU A 388 -12.24 -22.43 -3.24
N GLU A 389 -13.06 -21.38 -3.30
CA GLU A 389 -13.78 -20.97 -4.50
C GLU A 389 -12.82 -20.51 -5.60
N MET A 390 -11.75 -19.81 -5.23
CA MET A 390 -10.71 -19.44 -6.19
C MET A 390 -9.97 -20.67 -6.72
N ILE A 391 -9.54 -21.56 -5.84
CA ILE A 391 -8.82 -22.78 -6.22
C ILE A 391 -9.71 -23.67 -7.11
N GLN A 392 -11.02 -23.78 -6.82
CA GLN A 392 -11.98 -24.48 -7.68
C GLN A 392 -12.11 -23.81 -9.07
N THR A 393 -12.13 -22.49 -9.12
CA THR A 393 -12.16 -21.74 -10.38
C THR A 393 -10.89 -22.02 -11.19
N LEU A 394 -9.71 -21.98 -10.57
CA LEU A 394 -8.45 -22.33 -11.24
C LEU A 394 -8.45 -23.78 -11.74
N LYS A 395 -8.99 -24.72 -10.95
CA LYS A 395 -9.15 -26.11 -11.37
C LYS A 395 -10.00 -26.24 -12.63
N SER A 396 -11.09 -25.48 -12.75
CA SER A 396 -11.96 -25.53 -13.94
C SER A 396 -11.29 -25.03 -15.22
N LEU A 397 -10.22 -24.24 -15.10
CA LEU A 397 -9.40 -23.77 -16.23
C LEU A 397 -8.27 -24.74 -16.59
N LEU A 398 -8.02 -25.79 -15.80
CA LEU A 398 -7.05 -26.82 -16.16
C LEU A 398 -7.66 -27.82 -17.15
N LYS A 399 -6.82 -28.25 -18.09
CA LYS A 399 -7.11 -29.41 -18.91
C LYS A 399 -7.04 -30.72 -18.09
N ASP A 400 -7.53 -31.82 -18.65
CA ASP A 400 -7.32 -33.13 -18.07
C ASP A 400 -5.80 -33.35 -17.81
N ASN A 401 -5.46 -33.80 -16.60
CA ASN A 401 -4.08 -33.96 -16.12
C ASN A 401 -3.25 -32.66 -16.04
N GLY A 402 -3.87 -31.50 -16.15
CA GLY A 402 -3.20 -30.22 -15.94
C GLY A 402 -2.73 -30.04 -14.49
N VAL A 403 -1.75 -29.18 -14.30
CA VAL A 403 -1.13 -28.93 -12.98
C VAL A 403 -1.29 -27.46 -12.59
N LEU A 404 -1.79 -27.23 -11.37
CA LEU A 404 -1.68 -25.94 -10.70
C LEU A 404 -0.41 -25.93 -9.84
N ALA A 405 0.49 -24.98 -10.13
CA ALA A 405 1.64 -24.66 -9.29
C ALA A 405 1.33 -23.40 -8.48
N LEU A 406 1.31 -23.52 -7.16
CA LEU A 406 1.11 -22.38 -6.26
C LEU A 406 2.42 -22.10 -5.52
N ASN A 407 2.94 -20.88 -5.67
CA ASN A 407 4.09 -20.39 -4.91
C ASN A 407 3.61 -19.69 -3.64
N MET A 408 4.19 -20.05 -2.51
CA MET A 408 3.90 -19.47 -1.21
C MET A 408 5.18 -19.37 -0.38
N ILE A 409 5.34 -18.27 0.36
CA ILE A 409 6.40 -18.14 1.36
C ILE A 409 5.81 -18.39 2.75
N GLY A 410 6.55 -19.07 3.62
CA GLY A 410 6.09 -19.24 5.00
C GLY A 410 6.93 -20.16 5.85
N PHE A 411 6.47 -20.33 7.08
CA PHE A 411 7.06 -21.26 8.05
C PHE A 411 6.54 -22.69 7.80
N LEU A 412 7.43 -23.66 7.91
CA LEU A 412 7.10 -25.09 7.76
C LEU A 412 6.70 -25.74 9.09
N GLU A 413 7.27 -25.24 10.19
CA GLU A 413 7.14 -25.81 11.52
C GLU A 413 6.77 -24.75 12.56
N GLY A 414 6.28 -25.20 13.72
CA GLY A 414 5.89 -24.34 14.82
C GLY A 414 4.47 -23.76 14.67
N ALA A 415 4.13 -22.81 15.55
CA ALA A 415 2.82 -22.16 15.58
C ALA A 415 2.56 -21.33 14.31
N ASP A 416 3.59 -20.73 13.75
CA ASP A 416 3.50 -19.83 12.59
C ASP A 416 3.32 -20.58 11.26
N ALA A 417 3.50 -21.92 11.24
CA ALA A 417 3.23 -22.77 10.09
C ALA A 417 1.73 -22.91 9.79
N ILE A 418 0.85 -22.43 10.65
CA ILE A 418 -0.61 -22.61 10.52
C ILE A 418 -1.14 -22.02 9.19
N ALA A 419 -0.59 -20.91 8.71
CA ALA A 419 -1.00 -20.30 7.45
C ALA A 419 -0.70 -21.23 6.26
N VAL A 420 0.52 -21.77 6.18
CA VAL A 420 0.94 -22.74 5.15
C VAL A 420 0.07 -23.98 5.20
N LYS A 421 -0.10 -24.58 6.38
CA LYS A 421 -0.91 -25.80 6.58
C LYS A 421 -2.39 -25.59 6.20
N THR A 422 -2.92 -24.39 6.46
CA THR A 422 -4.30 -24.03 6.10
C THR A 422 -4.48 -23.92 4.59
N VAL A 423 -3.52 -23.32 3.88
CA VAL A 423 -3.52 -23.29 2.41
C VAL A 423 -3.40 -24.70 1.84
N VAL A 424 -2.52 -25.54 2.40
CA VAL A 424 -2.40 -26.95 2.00
C VAL A 424 -3.73 -27.70 2.17
N HIS A 425 -4.42 -27.51 3.30
CA HIS A 425 -5.73 -28.13 3.54
C HIS A 425 -6.77 -27.68 2.49
N THR A 426 -6.71 -26.41 2.08
CA THR A 426 -7.61 -25.89 1.04
C THR A 426 -7.29 -26.50 -0.33
N LEU A 427 -6.00 -26.68 -0.66
CA LEU A 427 -5.59 -27.36 -1.88
C LEU A 427 -6.01 -28.84 -1.89
N ASP A 428 -5.82 -29.56 -0.77
CA ASP A 428 -6.19 -30.96 -0.61
C ASP A 428 -7.72 -31.17 -0.66
N ALA A 429 -8.52 -30.16 -0.33
CA ALA A 429 -9.98 -30.20 -0.48
C ALA A 429 -10.45 -30.14 -1.95
N VAL A 430 -9.59 -29.69 -2.86
CA VAL A 430 -9.92 -29.52 -4.30
C VAL A 430 -9.22 -30.56 -5.16
N PHE A 431 -7.97 -30.89 -4.86
CA PHE A 431 -7.14 -31.79 -5.67
C PHE A 431 -6.75 -33.05 -4.90
N PRO A 432 -6.87 -34.25 -5.52
CA PRO A 432 -6.51 -35.52 -4.88
C PRO A 432 -4.99 -35.78 -4.81
N PHE A 433 -4.19 -35.12 -5.67
CA PHE A 433 -2.74 -35.30 -5.70
C PHE A 433 -2.02 -33.97 -5.45
N ARG A 434 -1.08 -34.00 -4.53
CA ARG A 434 -0.24 -32.86 -4.15
C ARG A 434 1.22 -33.30 -3.97
N ARG A 435 2.14 -32.46 -4.45
CA ARG A 435 3.57 -32.49 -4.09
C ARG A 435 3.97 -31.11 -3.60
N ALA A 436 4.86 -31.03 -2.64
CA ALA A 436 5.37 -29.78 -2.11
C ALA A 436 6.91 -29.77 -2.15
N PHE A 437 7.48 -28.67 -2.62
CA PHE A 437 8.91 -28.48 -2.72
C PHE A 437 9.34 -27.19 -2.05
N VAL A 438 10.47 -27.22 -1.35
CA VAL A 438 11.09 -26.04 -0.74
C VAL A 438 12.30 -25.58 -1.55
N SER A 439 12.53 -24.28 -1.58
CA SER A 439 13.69 -23.70 -2.24
C SER A 439 14.97 -24.04 -1.48
N ASN A 440 14.96 -23.94 -0.14
CA ASN A 440 16.12 -24.10 0.75
C ASN A 440 15.85 -25.23 1.77
N PRO A 441 16.25 -26.48 1.47
CA PRO A 441 16.06 -27.58 2.39
C PRO A 441 16.75 -27.33 3.74
N GLY A 442 16.05 -27.60 4.84
CA GLY A 442 16.54 -27.43 6.21
C GLY A 442 16.28 -26.06 6.83
N GLU A 443 15.76 -25.10 6.09
CA GLU A 443 15.31 -23.81 6.63
C GLU A 443 13.82 -23.88 6.98
N ASN A 444 13.44 -23.34 8.14
CA ASN A 444 12.03 -23.31 8.57
C ASN A 444 11.20 -22.27 7.81
N PHE A 445 11.79 -21.13 7.44
CA PHE A 445 11.14 -20.11 6.63
C PHE A 445 11.57 -20.26 5.17
N ASN A 446 10.63 -20.52 4.28
CA ASN A 446 10.98 -20.98 2.93
C ASN A 446 10.02 -20.47 1.86
N ASP A 447 10.51 -20.42 0.60
CA ASP A 447 9.66 -20.45 -0.58
C ASP A 447 9.21 -21.89 -0.80
N ILE A 448 7.90 -22.11 -0.91
CA ILE A 448 7.26 -23.41 -1.04
C ILE A 448 6.48 -23.42 -2.35
N VAL A 449 6.75 -24.39 -3.21
CA VAL A 449 5.99 -24.62 -4.44
C VAL A 449 5.12 -25.86 -4.27
N PHE A 450 3.81 -25.68 -4.30
CA PHE A 450 2.83 -26.74 -4.33
C PHE A 450 2.47 -27.06 -5.77
N LEU A 451 2.57 -28.34 -6.14
CA LEU A 451 2.07 -28.87 -7.41
C LEU A 451 0.86 -29.73 -7.10
N VAL A 452 -0.31 -29.32 -7.60
CA VAL A 452 -1.58 -30.06 -7.39
C VAL A 452 -2.27 -30.37 -8.70
N SER A 453 -2.93 -31.54 -8.78
CA SER A 453 -3.58 -32.04 -9.99
C SER A 453 -4.63 -33.10 -9.65
N ASP A 454 -5.48 -33.43 -10.63
CA ASP A 454 -6.37 -34.57 -10.56
C ASP A 454 -5.69 -35.92 -10.88
N SER A 455 -4.44 -35.88 -11.34
CA SER A 455 -3.59 -37.02 -11.63
C SER A 455 -2.25 -36.93 -10.90
N PRO A 456 -1.55 -38.06 -10.67
CA PRO A 456 -0.23 -38.05 -10.08
C PRO A 456 0.75 -37.15 -10.86
N VAL A 457 1.40 -36.20 -10.18
CA VAL A 457 2.38 -35.30 -10.78
C VAL A 457 3.78 -35.94 -10.69
N GLU A 458 4.18 -36.66 -11.72
CA GLU A 458 5.45 -37.38 -11.75
C GLU A 458 6.37 -36.84 -12.85
N LEU A 459 7.66 -36.71 -12.54
CA LEU A 459 8.66 -36.43 -13.56
C LEU A 459 8.91 -37.71 -14.38
N PRO A 460 8.72 -37.68 -15.70
CA PRO A 460 8.94 -38.86 -16.54
C PRO A 460 10.33 -39.48 -16.35
N ILE A 461 10.39 -40.80 -16.17
CA ILE A 461 11.62 -41.54 -15.93
C ILE A 461 12.39 -41.68 -17.24
N ASN A 462 13.43 -40.88 -17.42
CA ASN A 462 14.38 -41.01 -18.53
C ASN A 462 15.79 -40.62 -18.06
N ALA A 463 16.80 -40.94 -18.87
CA ALA A 463 18.20 -40.71 -18.54
C ALA A 463 18.50 -39.23 -18.25
N ASN A 464 17.83 -38.32 -18.95
CA ASN A 464 18.05 -36.88 -18.80
C ASN A 464 17.45 -36.33 -17.49
N ASN A 465 16.43 -36.99 -16.93
CA ASN A 465 15.73 -36.55 -15.74
C ASN A 465 16.27 -37.20 -14.45
N LYS A 466 17.12 -38.21 -14.52
CA LYS A 466 17.62 -38.95 -13.34
C LYS A 466 18.34 -38.06 -12.32
N TYR A 467 19.16 -37.15 -12.79
CA TYR A 467 19.84 -36.18 -11.91
C TYR A 467 18.82 -35.21 -11.29
N LEU A 468 17.90 -34.72 -12.11
CA LEU A 468 16.85 -33.78 -11.69
C LEU A 468 15.91 -34.41 -10.66
N GLN A 469 15.51 -35.67 -10.84
CA GLN A 469 14.70 -36.42 -9.85
C GLN A 469 15.41 -36.47 -8.50
N LYS A 470 16.74 -36.73 -8.50
CA LYS A 470 17.54 -36.76 -7.26
C LYS A 470 17.62 -35.40 -6.58
N GLU A 471 17.74 -34.33 -7.34
CA GLU A 471 17.78 -32.97 -6.78
C GLU A 471 16.40 -32.53 -6.26
N LEU A 472 15.33 -32.84 -6.98
CA LEU A 472 13.96 -32.56 -6.53
C LEU A 472 13.58 -33.36 -5.27
N ALA A 473 14.01 -34.62 -5.18
CA ALA A 473 13.76 -35.45 -3.99
C ALA A 473 14.39 -34.88 -2.70
N LYS A 474 15.47 -34.09 -2.81
CA LYS A 474 16.06 -33.40 -1.65
C LYS A 474 15.24 -32.19 -1.20
N LYS A 475 14.45 -31.63 -2.10
CA LYS A 475 13.62 -30.42 -1.88
C LYS A 475 12.17 -30.77 -1.57
N GLU A 476 11.77 -32.01 -1.80
CA GLU A 476 10.42 -32.47 -1.55
C GLU A 476 10.15 -32.64 -0.06
N ILE A 477 9.01 -32.13 0.39
CA ILE A 477 8.56 -32.20 1.76
C ILE A 477 7.12 -32.65 1.82
N ASP A 478 6.71 -33.24 2.92
CA ASP A 478 5.32 -33.47 3.27
C ASP A 478 4.86 -32.51 4.36
N ILE A 479 3.65 -31.98 4.22
CA ILE A 479 3.07 -31.01 5.15
C ILE A 479 1.74 -31.59 5.64
N GLU A 480 1.71 -31.91 6.95
CA GLU A 480 0.48 -32.38 7.59
C GLU A 480 -0.51 -31.23 7.82
N THR A 481 -1.80 -31.51 7.54
CA THR A 481 -2.90 -30.54 7.67
C THR A 481 -3.70 -30.67 8.96
N LYS A 482 -3.18 -31.43 9.94
CA LYS A 482 -3.86 -31.61 11.24
C LYS A 482 -4.13 -30.27 11.93
N ASN A 483 -5.31 -30.14 12.52
CA ASN A 483 -5.76 -28.95 13.26
C ASN A 483 -5.81 -27.66 12.41
N THR A 484 -6.11 -27.82 11.13
CA THR A 484 -6.34 -26.71 10.18
C THR A 484 -7.75 -26.75 9.62
N PHE A 485 -8.11 -25.78 8.82
CA PHE A 485 -9.41 -25.64 8.21
C PHE A 485 -9.27 -25.24 6.75
N VAL A 486 -10.36 -25.41 5.98
CA VAL A 486 -10.44 -24.95 4.60
C VAL A 486 -10.80 -23.48 4.59
N VAL A 487 -10.06 -22.68 3.82
CA VAL A 487 -10.32 -21.25 3.62
C VAL A 487 -11.39 -21.07 2.57
N THR A 488 -12.41 -20.28 2.87
CA THR A 488 -13.48 -19.93 1.94
C THR A 488 -13.64 -18.43 1.81
N ASP A 489 -14.36 -17.94 0.81
CA ASP A 489 -14.65 -16.51 0.68
C ASP A 489 -15.43 -15.96 1.89
N ASN A 490 -16.24 -16.81 2.56
CA ASN A 490 -17.00 -16.43 3.75
C ASN A 490 -16.18 -16.49 5.04
N TYR A 491 -15.10 -17.26 5.08
CA TYR A 491 -14.23 -17.40 6.25
C TYR A 491 -12.77 -17.55 5.84
N ASN A 492 -12.04 -16.43 5.90
CA ASN A 492 -10.65 -16.37 5.50
C ASN A 492 -9.81 -15.57 6.50
N PRO A 493 -9.33 -16.19 7.57
CA PRO A 493 -8.47 -15.52 8.55
C PRO A 493 -6.98 -15.50 8.18
N LEU A 494 -6.60 -15.85 6.94
CA LEU A 494 -5.19 -15.95 6.51
C LEU A 494 -4.42 -14.65 6.77
N GLU A 495 -5.06 -13.48 6.65
CA GLU A 495 -4.41 -12.21 6.94
C GLU A 495 -3.86 -12.16 8.37
N SER A 496 -4.62 -12.65 9.34
CA SER A 496 -4.18 -12.70 10.74
C SER A 496 -3.15 -13.81 11.00
N LEU A 497 -3.20 -14.90 10.26
CA LEU A 497 -2.27 -16.02 10.38
C LEU A 497 -0.92 -15.75 9.70
N GLN A 498 -0.84 -14.79 8.79
CA GLN A 498 0.38 -14.43 8.07
C GLN A 498 1.17 -13.29 8.73
N VAL A 499 0.77 -12.80 9.91
CA VAL A 499 1.45 -11.67 10.59
C VAL A 499 2.92 -11.96 10.85
N ALA A 500 3.23 -13.10 11.49
CA ALA A 500 4.61 -13.49 11.79
C ALA A 500 5.47 -13.63 10.52
N LYS A 501 4.88 -14.17 9.45
CA LYS A 501 5.50 -14.27 8.14
C LYS A 501 5.85 -12.88 7.57
N ALA A 502 4.90 -11.94 7.57
CA ALA A 502 5.10 -10.59 7.05
C ALA A 502 6.20 -9.84 7.84
N GLU A 503 6.22 -10.02 9.17
CA GLU A 503 7.26 -9.46 10.03
C GLU A 503 8.64 -10.03 9.70
N HIS A 504 8.75 -11.36 9.63
CA HIS A 504 10.02 -12.04 9.32
C HIS A 504 10.54 -11.68 7.91
N TYR A 505 9.67 -11.70 6.90
CA TYR A 505 10.02 -11.32 5.54
C TYR A 505 10.55 -9.88 5.45
N ARG A 506 9.87 -8.94 6.12
CA ARG A 506 10.32 -7.54 6.21
C ARG A 506 11.69 -7.41 6.85
N GLU A 507 11.95 -8.15 7.95
CA GLU A 507 13.27 -8.15 8.59
C GLU A 507 14.37 -8.67 7.66
N LEU A 508 14.09 -9.73 6.89
CA LEU A 508 15.03 -10.26 5.90
C LEU A 508 15.36 -9.23 4.82
N LEU A 509 14.33 -8.54 4.30
CA LEU A 509 14.54 -7.50 3.28
C LEU A 509 15.28 -6.28 3.85
N MET A 510 14.97 -5.86 5.08
CA MET A 510 15.68 -4.77 5.75
C MET A 510 17.16 -5.09 5.93
N LYS A 511 17.51 -6.32 6.26
CA LYS A 511 18.90 -6.79 6.37
C LYS A 511 19.58 -6.83 5.01
N ARG A 512 18.87 -7.24 3.94
CA ARG A 512 19.44 -7.45 2.61
C ARG A 512 19.60 -6.15 1.81
N LEU A 513 18.56 -5.34 1.74
CA LEU A 513 18.50 -4.14 0.90
C LEU A 513 18.74 -2.83 1.66
N GLY A 514 18.61 -2.88 3.00
CA GLY A 514 18.74 -1.70 3.85
C GLY A 514 17.49 -0.81 3.88
N LYS A 515 17.43 0.04 4.92
CA LYS A 515 16.30 0.94 5.14
C LYS A 515 16.13 1.98 4.03
N ASP A 516 17.23 2.44 3.45
CA ASP A 516 17.23 3.50 2.44
C ASP A 516 16.57 3.07 1.12
N ILE A 517 16.49 1.77 0.86
CA ILE A 517 15.77 1.22 -0.27
C ILE A 517 14.30 0.96 0.08
N LEU A 518 14.02 0.42 1.25
CA LEU A 518 12.66 -0.04 1.60
C LEU A 518 11.76 1.06 2.17
N LEU A 519 12.34 2.18 2.62
CA LEU A 519 11.61 3.29 3.21
C LEU A 519 11.67 4.52 2.31
N ARG A 520 10.58 5.31 2.35
CA ARG A 520 10.46 6.57 1.62
C ARG A 520 11.08 7.73 2.37
#